data_31206a48f823fc24f1fd76a5de2b494b
#
_entry.id   31206a48f823fc24f1fd76a5de2b494b
#
_cell.length_a   1.000
_cell.length_b   1.000
_cell.length_c   1.000
_cell.angle_alpha   90.00
_cell.angle_beta   90.00
_cell.angle_gamma   90.00
#
_symmetry.space_group_name_H-M   'P 1'
#
loop_
_entity.id
_entity.type
_entity.pdbx_description
1 polymer ?
#
loop_
_entity_poly.entity_id
_entity_poly.type
_entity_poly.pdbx_seq_one_letter_code
_entity_poly.pdbx_strand_id
1 'polypeptide(L)'
;VLRGTDNHKSEEITQLNITMDSESKQECDIDIHRWRSICGTGYRFIGNDDGQGQLLDESDFYLSSENPMYTFVVYYSNGRPAFSCQIGEDENGANIYYVFTDNEWFDIRNDKIYDSGINGNRAIPVIEYPNNARRLSDIEMTIAITDAINVLTSDRINGVEQFVSAWVKFVNCEIETHSEKCDKREHW
;
A
#
# COMPACT_ATOMS: atom_id res chain seq x y z
N VAL A 1 -1.93 -18.33 -13.97
CA VAL A 1 -2.56 -19.10 -15.05
C VAL A 1 -3.20 -20.35 -14.45
N LEU A 2 -4.51 -20.46 -14.61
CA LEU A 2 -5.26 -21.65 -14.24
C LEU A 2 -5.09 -22.74 -15.30
N ARG A 3 -5.06 -24.00 -14.86
CA ARG A 3 -4.99 -25.14 -15.79
C ARG A 3 -6.18 -26.05 -15.52
N GLY A 4 -6.93 -26.39 -16.56
CA GLY A 4 -7.96 -27.41 -16.51
C GLY A 4 -7.36 -28.81 -16.42
N THR A 5 -8.05 -29.71 -15.76
CA THR A 5 -7.80 -31.14 -15.82
C THR A 5 -8.78 -31.78 -16.81
N ASP A 6 -8.50 -32.98 -17.31
CA ASP A 6 -9.30 -33.66 -18.33
C ASP A 6 -10.79 -33.84 -18.00
N ASN A 7 -11.17 -33.60 -16.75
CA ASN A 7 -12.56 -33.70 -16.26
C ASN A 7 -13.26 -32.33 -16.13
N HIS A 8 -12.60 -31.23 -16.46
CA HIS A 8 -13.18 -29.88 -16.43
C HIS A 8 -13.14 -29.25 -17.81
N LYS A 9 -14.12 -28.43 -18.10
CA LYS A 9 -14.28 -27.68 -19.33
C LYS A 9 -13.06 -26.78 -19.55
N SER A 10 -12.10 -27.28 -20.30
CA SER A 10 -10.82 -26.61 -20.53
C SER A 10 -11.03 -25.26 -21.28
N GLU A 11 -12.09 -25.14 -22.05
CA GLU A 11 -12.47 -23.93 -22.77
C GLU A 11 -12.89 -22.79 -21.82
N GLU A 12 -13.71 -23.07 -20.80
CA GLU A 12 -14.14 -22.09 -19.81
C GLU A 12 -12.95 -21.58 -18.97
N ILE A 13 -12.01 -22.44 -18.63
CA ILE A 13 -10.80 -22.05 -17.91
C ILE A 13 -9.87 -21.20 -18.78
N THR A 14 -9.81 -21.51 -20.07
CA THR A 14 -9.04 -20.73 -21.05
C THR A 14 -9.65 -19.34 -21.20
N GLN A 15 -10.99 -19.26 -21.33
CA GLN A 15 -11.70 -17.99 -21.40
C GLN A 15 -11.49 -17.15 -20.14
N LEU A 16 -11.59 -17.76 -18.96
CA LEU A 16 -11.33 -17.08 -17.68
C LEU A 16 -9.89 -16.53 -17.59
N ASN A 17 -8.91 -17.27 -18.10
CA ASN A 17 -7.52 -16.77 -18.15
C ASN A 17 -7.40 -15.56 -19.10
N ILE A 18 -8.07 -15.60 -20.27
CA ILE A 18 -8.08 -14.49 -21.22
C ILE A 18 -8.71 -13.25 -20.58
N THR A 19 -9.85 -13.40 -19.91
CA THR A 19 -10.51 -12.32 -19.19
C THR A 19 -9.62 -11.75 -18.08
N MET A 20 -8.97 -12.59 -17.27
CA MET A 20 -8.05 -12.12 -16.24
C MET A 20 -6.83 -11.38 -16.81
N ASP A 21 -6.36 -11.76 -17.99
CA ASP A 21 -5.25 -11.07 -18.66
C ASP A 21 -5.70 -9.73 -19.26
N SER A 22 -6.91 -9.66 -19.84
CA SER A 22 -7.50 -8.41 -20.36
C SER A 22 -7.77 -7.40 -19.24
N GLU A 23 -8.19 -7.85 -18.06
CA GLU A 23 -8.42 -7.03 -16.86
C GLU A 23 -7.14 -6.65 -16.10
N SER A 24 -5.97 -6.77 -16.73
CA SER A 24 -4.68 -6.39 -16.13
C SER A 24 -4.46 -6.96 -14.73
N LYS A 25 -4.92 -8.21 -14.50
CA LYS A 25 -4.80 -8.88 -13.20
C LYS A 25 -3.39 -8.80 -12.62
N GLN A 26 -2.39 -8.88 -13.48
CA GLN A 26 -0.98 -8.86 -13.08
C GLN A 26 -0.57 -7.50 -12.49
N GLU A 27 -1.03 -6.40 -13.06
CA GLU A 27 -0.81 -5.05 -12.52
C GLU A 27 -1.54 -4.87 -11.19
N CYS A 28 -2.79 -5.32 -11.13
CA CYS A 28 -3.57 -5.31 -9.90
C CYS A 28 -2.88 -6.12 -8.78
N ASP A 29 -2.29 -7.28 -9.09
CA ASP A 29 -1.53 -8.08 -8.13
C ASP A 29 -0.29 -7.33 -7.60
N ILE A 30 0.45 -6.62 -8.47
CA ILE A 30 1.60 -5.80 -8.09
C ILE A 30 1.18 -4.66 -7.15
N ASP A 31 0.09 -3.97 -7.46
CA ASP A 31 -0.41 -2.87 -6.63
C ASP A 31 -0.90 -3.36 -5.26
N ILE A 32 -1.59 -4.49 -5.20
CA ILE A 32 -1.98 -5.12 -3.94
C ILE A 32 -0.74 -5.47 -3.10
N HIS A 33 0.32 -6.00 -3.72
CA HIS A 33 1.57 -6.26 -3.02
C HIS A 33 2.21 -4.99 -2.48
N ARG A 34 2.21 -3.91 -3.24
CA ARG A 34 2.67 -2.60 -2.80
C ARG A 34 1.89 -2.10 -1.59
N TRP A 35 0.56 -2.15 -1.63
CA TRP A 35 -0.29 -1.74 -0.52
C TRP A 35 -0.07 -2.59 0.73
N ARG A 36 0.07 -3.91 0.59
CA ARG A 36 0.40 -4.80 1.70
C ARG A 36 1.69 -4.40 2.40
N SER A 37 2.73 -4.09 1.63
CA SER A 37 4.03 -3.69 2.17
C SER A 37 3.96 -2.34 2.91
N ILE A 38 3.19 -1.39 2.38
CA ILE A 38 3.08 -0.03 2.93
C ILE A 38 2.07 0.04 4.10
N CYS A 39 0.86 -0.52 3.92
CA CYS A 39 -0.26 -0.37 4.84
C CYS A 39 -0.53 -1.63 5.69
N GLY A 40 0.18 -2.73 5.43
CA GLY A 40 -0.05 -4.01 6.11
C GLY A 40 -1.22 -4.82 5.55
N THR A 41 -2.04 -4.23 4.68
CA THR A 41 -3.15 -4.87 3.97
C THR A 41 -3.27 -4.31 2.57
N GLY A 42 -3.78 -5.10 1.64
CA GLY A 42 -4.20 -4.68 0.30
C GLY A 42 -5.61 -5.17 0.04
N TYR A 43 -6.34 -4.50 -0.82
CA TYR A 43 -7.71 -4.86 -1.16
C TYR A 43 -7.86 -4.98 -2.67
N ARG A 44 -8.63 -5.99 -3.07
CA ARG A 44 -9.08 -6.17 -4.45
C ARG A 44 -10.58 -6.03 -4.50
N PHE A 45 -11.07 -5.21 -5.41
CA PHE A 45 -12.47 -5.15 -5.76
C PHE A 45 -12.71 -6.01 -7.01
N ILE A 46 -13.82 -6.75 -7.00
CA ILE A 46 -14.32 -7.53 -8.13
C ILE A 46 -15.70 -7.00 -8.45
N GLY A 47 -15.79 -6.19 -9.50
CA GLY A 47 -17.06 -5.66 -9.97
C GLY A 47 -17.65 -6.52 -11.08
N ASN A 48 -18.98 -6.55 -11.17
CA ASN A 48 -19.71 -7.09 -12.31
C ASN A 48 -20.15 -5.93 -13.18
N ASP A 49 -20.11 -6.12 -14.48
CA ASP A 49 -20.78 -5.23 -15.41
C ASP A 49 -22.27 -5.60 -15.44
N ASP A 50 -23.12 -4.75 -14.86
CA ASP A 50 -24.57 -4.96 -14.79
C ASP A 50 -25.28 -4.75 -16.14
N GLY A 51 -24.54 -4.72 -17.25
CA GLY A 51 -25.10 -4.63 -18.60
C GLY A 51 -25.77 -3.29 -18.95
N GLN A 52 -25.61 -2.26 -18.11
CA GLN A 52 -26.09 -0.91 -18.41
C GLN A 52 -25.00 0.01 -18.98
N GLY A 53 -23.74 -0.37 -18.84
CA GLY A 53 -22.63 0.30 -19.51
C GLY A 53 -22.32 -0.40 -20.82
N GLN A 54 -22.43 0.28 -21.94
CA GLN A 54 -21.91 -0.16 -23.22
C GLN A 54 -20.38 -0.21 -23.18
N LEU A 55 -19.81 -1.11 -22.39
CA LEU A 55 -18.45 -1.51 -22.58
C LEU A 55 -18.45 -2.61 -23.62
N LEU A 56 -17.89 -2.30 -24.77
CA LEU A 56 -17.71 -3.19 -25.92
C LEU A 56 -16.68 -4.29 -25.66
N ASP A 57 -16.33 -4.54 -24.41
CA ASP A 57 -15.38 -5.57 -24.01
C ASP A 57 -16.10 -6.72 -23.32
N GLU A 58 -15.81 -7.91 -23.78
CA GLU A 58 -16.47 -9.18 -23.48
C GLU A 58 -16.18 -9.72 -22.06
N SER A 59 -15.75 -8.88 -21.11
CA SER A 59 -15.46 -9.34 -19.75
C SER A 59 -16.69 -9.20 -18.85
N ASP A 60 -17.16 -10.33 -18.33
CA ASP A 60 -18.28 -10.39 -17.39
C ASP A 60 -17.96 -9.76 -16.03
N PHE A 61 -16.71 -9.39 -15.77
CA PHE A 61 -16.26 -8.77 -14.52
C PHE A 61 -15.01 -7.91 -14.72
N TYR A 62 -14.77 -6.97 -13.82
CA TYR A 62 -13.54 -6.18 -13.76
C TYR A 62 -12.83 -6.32 -12.41
N LEU A 63 -11.52 -6.10 -12.43
CA LEU A 63 -10.65 -6.18 -11.26
C LEU A 63 -10.02 -4.82 -10.99
N SER A 64 -10.04 -4.36 -9.74
CA SER A 64 -9.29 -3.19 -9.31
C SER A 64 -8.54 -3.42 -8.01
N SER A 65 -7.44 -2.69 -7.84
CA SER A 65 -6.70 -2.60 -6.58
C SER A 65 -7.15 -1.37 -5.83
N GLU A 66 -7.69 -1.56 -4.63
CA GLU A 66 -8.25 -0.49 -3.83
C GLU A 66 -7.26 0.04 -2.81
N ASN A 67 -7.32 1.35 -2.57
CA ASN A 67 -6.46 2.01 -1.59
C ASN A 67 -6.93 1.65 -0.17
N PRO A 68 -6.05 1.05 0.66
CA PRO A 68 -6.40 0.65 2.04
C PRO A 68 -6.74 1.81 2.97
N MET A 69 -6.42 3.05 2.60
CA MET A 69 -6.81 4.22 3.38
C MET A 69 -8.31 4.54 3.29
N TYR A 70 -8.95 4.07 2.21
CA TYR A 70 -10.34 4.36 1.88
C TYR A 70 -11.20 3.11 1.74
N THR A 71 -10.61 1.93 1.95
CA THR A 71 -11.32 0.66 1.78
C THR A 71 -11.04 -0.25 2.96
N PHE A 72 -12.09 -0.87 3.51
CA PHE A 72 -11.95 -1.86 4.57
C PHE A 72 -13.04 -2.92 4.49
N VAL A 73 -12.74 -4.07 5.11
CA VAL A 73 -13.68 -5.20 5.25
C VAL A 73 -13.90 -5.47 6.74
N VAL A 74 -15.13 -5.60 7.13
CA VAL A 74 -15.52 -5.96 8.50
C VAL A 74 -15.85 -7.44 8.56
N TYR A 75 -15.40 -8.10 9.60
CA TYR A 75 -15.57 -9.54 9.79
C TYR A 75 -16.43 -9.84 11.01
N TYR A 76 -17.24 -10.86 10.91
CA TYR A 76 -17.89 -11.48 12.07
C TYR A 76 -16.84 -12.16 12.96
N SER A 77 -17.21 -12.45 14.20
CA SER A 77 -16.35 -13.18 15.16
C SER A 77 -15.91 -14.57 14.69
N ASN A 78 -16.62 -15.15 13.73
CA ASN A 78 -16.28 -16.43 13.10
C ASN A 78 -15.30 -16.31 11.92
N GLY A 79 -14.78 -15.10 11.63
CA GLY A 79 -13.85 -14.81 10.55
C GLY A 79 -14.48 -14.69 9.15
N ARG A 80 -15.81 -14.77 9.03
CA ARG A 80 -16.48 -14.49 7.75
C ARG A 80 -16.63 -12.99 7.54
N PRO A 81 -16.45 -12.47 6.31
CA PRO A 81 -16.71 -11.08 6.03
C PRO A 81 -18.18 -10.75 6.26
N ALA A 82 -18.47 -9.64 6.92
CA ALA A 82 -19.81 -9.15 7.22
C ALA A 82 -20.27 -8.13 6.17
N PHE A 83 -19.41 -7.16 5.90
CA PHE A 83 -19.61 -6.16 4.86
C PHE A 83 -18.26 -5.53 4.49
N SER A 84 -18.20 -4.86 3.36
CA SER A 84 -17.08 -4.00 2.97
C SER A 84 -17.55 -2.58 2.75
N CYS A 85 -16.64 -1.64 2.92
CA CYS A 85 -16.90 -0.24 2.68
C CYS A 85 -15.77 0.38 1.86
N GLN A 86 -16.13 1.16 0.86
CA GLN A 86 -15.24 2.03 0.10
C GLN A 86 -15.67 3.47 0.34
N ILE A 87 -14.71 4.34 0.58
CA ILE A 87 -14.93 5.77 0.83
C ILE A 87 -14.49 6.54 -0.40
N GLY A 88 -15.38 7.25 -1.02
CA GLY A 88 -15.13 8.17 -2.12
C GLY A 88 -15.39 9.62 -1.69
N GLU A 89 -15.11 10.54 -2.58
CA GLU A 89 -15.44 11.96 -2.42
C GLU A 89 -16.38 12.40 -3.53
N ASP A 90 -17.35 13.24 -3.17
CA ASP A 90 -18.22 13.96 -4.12
C ASP A 90 -17.48 15.17 -4.72
N GLU A 91 -18.01 15.77 -5.77
CA GLU A 91 -17.50 17.00 -6.39
C GLU A 91 -17.32 18.17 -5.41
N ASN A 92 -18.05 18.15 -4.30
CA ASN A 92 -17.99 19.14 -3.23
C ASN A 92 -17.01 18.78 -2.09
N GLY A 93 -16.28 17.65 -2.19
CA GLY A 93 -15.38 17.16 -1.15
C GLY A 93 -16.11 16.48 0.04
N ALA A 94 -17.37 16.12 -0.13
CA ALA A 94 -18.12 15.36 0.89
C ALA A 94 -17.87 13.85 0.70
N ASN A 95 -17.74 13.14 1.81
CA ASN A 95 -17.52 11.70 1.78
C ASN A 95 -18.77 10.95 1.26
N ILE A 96 -18.52 10.01 0.37
CA ILE A 96 -19.48 9.02 -0.11
C ILE A 96 -19.03 7.66 0.40
N TYR A 97 -19.95 6.90 0.97
CA TYR A 97 -19.67 5.54 1.47
C TYR A 97 -20.41 4.52 0.60
N TYR A 98 -19.65 3.69 -0.09
CA TYR A 98 -20.18 2.54 -0.81
C TYR A 98 -20.05 1.30 0.09
N VAL A 99 -21.17 0.80 0.56
CA VAL A 99 -21.21 -0.36 1.48
C VAL A 99 -21.77 -1.55 0.72
N PHE A 100 -21.05 -2.67 0.78
CA PHE A 100 -21.44 -3.91 0.12
C PHE A 100 -21.64 -5.01 1.17
N THR A 101 -22.77 -5.65 1.10
CA THR A 101 -23.10 -6.89 1.81
C THR A 101 -23.16 -8.07 0.83
N ASP A 102 -23.42 -9.27 1.31
CA ASP A 102 -23.59 -10.44 0.43
C ASP A 102 -24.73 -10.28 -0.58
N ASN A 103 -25.79 -9.55 -0.23
CA ASN A 103 -27.02 -9.47 -1.03
C ASN A 103 -27.29 -8.09 -1.63
N GLU A 104 -26.83 -7.03 -0.96
CA GLU A 104 -27.20 -5.65 -1.28
C GLU A 104 -25.99 -4.74 -1.26
N TRP A 105 -26.05 -3.65 -2.01
CA TRP A 105 -25.12 -2.55 -1.91
C TRP A 105 -25.84 -1.24 -1.60
N PHE A 106 -25.15 -0.31 -0.96
CA PHE A 106 -25.69 0.97 -0.51
C PHE A 106 -24.72 2.10 -0.85
N ASP A 107 -25.23 3.19 -1.43
CA ASP A 107 -24.58 4.48 -1.55
C ASP A 107 -25.10 5.39 -0.43
N ILE A 108 -24.21 5.77 0.50
CA ILE A 108 -24.56 6.58 1.67
C ILE A 108 -23.86 7.91 1.55
N ARG A 109 -24.67 8.98 1.57
CA ARG A 109 -24.19 10.38 1.51
C ARG A 109 -24.87 11.18 2.63
N ASN A 110 -24.10 11.98 3.37
CA ASN A 110 -24.62 12.81 4.45
C ASN A 110 -25.51 12.02 5.45
N ASP A 111 -25.05 10.85 5.86
CA ASP A 111 -25.74 9.94 6.80
C ASP A 111 -27.11 9.44 6.30
N LYS A 112 -27.34 9.49 5.00
CA LYS A 112 -28.58 8.98 4.37
C LYS A 112 -28.25 8.04 3.22
N ILE A 113 -29.05 7.02 3.07
CA ILE A 113 -29.00 6.15 1.90
C ILE A 113 -29.50 6.96 0.72
N TYR A 114 -28.62 7.21 -0.24
CA TYR A 114 -28.91 7.93 -1.47
C TYR A 114 -29.40 6.95 -2.54
N ASP A 115 -28.75 5.80 -2.65
CA ASP A 115 -29.12 4.74 -3.58
C ASP A 115 -28.80 3.37 -2.96
N SER A 116 -29.46 2.33 -3.47
CA SER A 116 -29.23 0.94 -3.04
C SER A 116 -29.70 -0.03 -4.13
N GLY A 117 -29.06 -1.20 -4.17
CA GLY A 117 -29.41 -2.23 -5.13
C GLY A 117 -29.01 -3.61 -4.69
N ILE A 118 -29.32 -4.59 -5.52
CA ILE A 118 -28.96 -5.98 -5.29
C ILE A 118 -27.48 -6.17 -5.68
N ASN A 119 -26.73 -6.84 -4.82
CA ASN A 119 -25.38 -7.24 -5.15
C ASN A 119 -25.38 -8.48 -6.05
N GLY A 120 -25.10 -8.29 -7.34
CA GLY A 120 -25.12 -9.35 -8.36
C GLY A 120 -24.10 -10.47 -8.08
N ASN A 121 -23.02 -10.17 -7.38
CA ASN A 121 -21.97 -11.15 -7.03
C ASN A 121 -22.41 -12.17 -5.97
N ARG A 122 -23.49 -11.90 -5.21
CA ARG A 122 -23.94 -12.71 -4.05
C ARG A 122 -22.82 -13.03 -3.07
N ALA A 123 -21.82 -12.17 -3.02
CA ALA A 123 -20.67 -12.22 -2.12
C ALA A 123 -20.13 -10.81 -1.96
N ILE A 124 -19.38 -10.55 -0.92
CA ILE A 124 -18.73 -9.26 -0.72
C ILE A 124 -17.65 -9.08 -1.80
N PRO A 125 -17.74 -8.02 -2.63
CA PRO A 125 -16.87 -7.84 -3.80
C PRO A 125 -15.43 -7.42 -3.43
N VAL A 126 -15.20 -7.00 -2.20
CA VAL A 126 -13.88 -6.58 -1.71
C VAL A 126 -13.20 -7.73 -0.98
N ILE A 127 -12.03 -8.12 -1.47
CA ILE A 127 -11.20 -9.18 -0.88
C ILE A 127 -9.99 -8.55 -0.23
N GLU A 128 -9.80 -8.83 1.07
CA GLU A 128 -8.64 -8.40 1.83
C GLU A 128 -7.46 -9.37 1.66
N TYR A 129 -6.27 -8.79 1.44
CA TYR A 129 -4.98 -9.49 1.37
C TYR A 129 -4.06 -8.97 2.49
N PRO A 130 -4.08 -9.57 3.68
CA PRO A 130 -3.23 -9.14 4.78
C PRO A 130 -1.75 -9.48 4.49
N ASN A 131 -0.84 -8.61 4.90
CA ASN A 131 0.60 -8.84 4.80
C ASN A 131 1.05 -9.95 5.77
N ASN A 132 0.49 -9.93 6.96
CA ASN A 132 0.73 -10.93 8.00
C ASN A 132 -0.52 -11.04 8.90
N ALA A 133 -0.52 -11.98 9.84
CA ALA A 133 -1.64 -12.21 10.75
C ALA A 133 -1.99 -10.98 11.63
N ARG A 134 -1.07 -10.06 11.83
CA ARG A 134 -1.26 -8.83 12.60
C ARG A 134 -1.58 -7.61 11.74
N ARG A 135 -1.60 -7.76 10.42
CA ARG A 135 -1.78 -6.65 9.45
C ARG A 135 -0.74 -5.54 9.60
N LEU A 136 0.48 -5.89 10.01
CA LEU A 136 1.58 -4.95 10.13
C LEU A 136 2.24 -4.74 8.77
N SER A 137 2.59 -3.50 8.47
CA SER A 137 3.38 -3.17 7.29
C SER A 137 4.85 -3.56 7.47
N ASP A 138 5.56 -3.73 6.35
CA ASP A 138 7.00 -3.97 6.39
C ASP A 138 7.75 -2.74 6.91
N ILE A 139 7.22 -1.55 6.61
CA ILE A 139 7.77 -0.27 7.09
C ILE A 139 7.62 -0.16 8.60
N GLU A 140 6.47 -0.51 9.17
CA GLU A 140 6.20 -0.41 10.60
C GLU A 140 7.19 -1.23 11.44
N MET A 141 7.59 -2.39 10.96
CA MET A 141 8.60 -3.22 11.62
C MET A 141 10.01 -2.61 11.60
N THR A 142 10.29 -1.73 10.64
CA THR A 142 11.62 -1.11 10.45
C THR A 142 11.73 0.31 11.00
N ILE A 143 10.62 0.96 11.35
CA ILE A 143 10.60 2.36 11.82
C ILE A 143 11.58 2.59 12.97
N ALA A 144 11.54 1.75 14.01
CA ALA A 144 12.40 1.91 15.18
C ALA A 144 13.90 1.85 14.84
N ILE A 145 14.28 0.99 13.89
CA ILE A 145 15.66 0.87 13.42
C ILE A 145 16.04 2.10 12.57
N THR A 146 15.15 2.56 11.72
CA THR A 146 15.36 3.74 10.89
C THR A 146 15.53 5.00 11.75
N ASP A 147 14.71 5.16 12.78
CA ASP A 147 14.81 6.27 13.72
C ASP A 147 16.14 6.24 14.48
N ALA A 148 16.58 5.06 14.94
CA ALA A 148 17.89 4.91 15.59
C ALA A 148 19.04 5.29 14.64
N ILE A 149 18.99 4.88 13.37
CA ILE A 149 19.99 5.24 12.36
C ILE A 149 19.99 6.76 12.12
N ASN A 150 18.81 7.39 12.03
CA ASN A 150 18.70 8.83 11.83
C ASN A 150 19.32 9.61 13.01
N VAL A 151 19.05 9.20 14.24
CA VAL A 151 19.64 9.80 15.44
C VAL A 151 21.16 9.66 15.42
N LEU A 152 21.69 8.45 15.20
CA LEU A 152 23.12 8.19 15.13
C LEU A 152 23.82 9.00 14.02
N THR A 153 23.16 9.13 12.87
CA THR A 153 23.69 9.91 11.75
C THR A 153 23.75 11.39 12.08
N SER A 154 22.69 11.92 12.70
CA SER A 154 22.62 13.31 13.14
C SER A 154 23.67 13.62 14.20
N ASP A 155 23.84 12.76 15.18
CA ASP A 155 24.86 12.90 16.22
C ASP A 155 26.27 12.86 15.65
N ARG A 156 26.51 12.00 14.65
CA ARG A 156 27.78 11.92 13.95
C ARG A 156 28.10 13.21 13.18
N ILE A 157 27.12 13.76 12.46
CA ILE A 157 27.27 15.03 11.73
C ILE A 157 27.58 16.16 12.70
N ASN A 158 26.79 16.30 13.76
CA ASN A 158 26.98 17.30 14.81
C ASN A 158 28.36 17.16 15.48
N GLY A 159 28.78 15.93 15.75
CA GLY A 159 30.10 15.64 16.29
C GLY A 159 31.23 16.10 15.37
N VAL A 160 31.13 15.85 14.07
CA VAL A 160 32.10 16.31 13.08
C VAL A 160 32.13 17.84 13.00
N GLU A 161 30.98 18.52 12.96
CA GLU A 161 30.89 19.97 12.96
C GLU A 161 31.52 20.60 14.21
N GLN A 162 31.27 20.04 15.39
CA GLN A 162 31.88 20.50 16.61
C GLN A 162 33.39 20.29 16.61
N PHE A 163 33.88 19.19 16.05
CA PHE A 163 35.33 18.93 15.96
C PHE A 163 36.03 19.88 15.00
N VAL A 164 35.40 20.21 13.87
CA VAL A 164 35.94 21.18 12.89
C VAL A 164 35.96 22.59 13.47
N SER A 165 34.99 22.93 14.34
CA SER A 165 34.91 24.25 14.98
C SER A 165 35.56 24.31 16.34
N ALA A 166 36.14 23.21 16.83
CA ALA A 166 36.75 23.15 18.16
C ALA A 166 38.11 23.87 18.19
N TRP A 167 38.24 24.84 19.09
CA TRP A 167 39.54 25.43 19.43
C TRP A 167 40.23 24.54 20.47
N VAL A 168 41.40 24.02 20.12
CA VAL A 168 42.24 23.29 21.07
C VAL A 168 42.94 24.25 22.01
N LYS A 169 42.58 24.26 23.28
CA LYS A 169 43.25 25.06 24.31
C LYS A 169 44.22 24.17 25.13
N PHE A 170 45.48 24.43 24.98
CA PHE A 170 46.50 23.80 25.82
C PHE A 170 46.66 24.59 27.13
N VAL A 171 46.56 23.93 28.25
CA VAL A 171 46.74 24.53 29.60
C VAL A 171 47.87 23.80 30.27
N ASN A 172 48.88 24.56 30.76
CA ASN A 172 50.10 24.03 31.46
C ASN A 172 50.96 23.07 30.60
N CYS A 173 51.06 23.32 29.27
CA CYS A 173 51.93 22.59 28.36
C CYS A 173 52.91 23.56 27.72
N GLU A 174 54.19 23.21 27.67
CA GLU A 174 55.14 23.88 26.77
C GLU A 174 54.94 23.30 25.36
N ILE A 175 54.60 24.16 24.43
CA ILE A 175 54.47 23.78 23.01
C ILE A 175 55.80 23.98 22.35
N GLU A 176 56.54 22.90 22.10
CA GLU A 176 57.70 22.95 21.23
C GLU A 176 57.24 23.20 19.79
N THR A 177 57.41 24.43 19.32
CA THR A 177 57.19 24.77 17.92
C THR A 177 58.38 24.28 17.10
N HIS A 178 58.24 23.11 16.48
CA HIS A 178 59.16 22.69 15.41
C HIS A 178 58.92 23.56 14.17
N SER A 179 59.48 24.79 14.20
CA SER A 179 59.42 25.74 13.09
C SER A 179 60.34 25.38 11.90
N GLU A 180 61.05 24.27 11.98
CA GLU A 180 62.06 23.91 10.96
C GLU A 180 61.55 22.94 9.85
N LYS A 181 60.32 22.48 9.87
CA LYS A 181 59.84 21.51 8.88
C LYS A 181 58.77 22.00 7.88
N CYS A 182 58.39 23.27 7.96
CA CYS A 182 57.40 23.81 6.99
C CYS A 182 58.02 24.48 5.75
N ASP A 183 59.36 24.60 5.73
CA ASP A 183 60.04 25.41 4.66
C ASP A 183 60.57 24.58 3.47
N LYS A 184 60.12 23.34 3.30
CA LYS A 184 60.52 22.49 2.16
C LYS A 184 59.38 21.84 1.38
N ARG A 185 58.27 22.52 1.17
CA ARG A 185 57.28 22.10 0.19
C ARG A 185 56.74 23.26 -0.64
N GLU A 186 57.63 24.10 -1.07
CA GLU A 186 57.41 24.90 -2.29
C GLU A 186 58.34 24.34 -3.33
N HIS A 187 57.83 23.53 -4.19
CA HIS A 187 58.25 23.17 -5.55
C HIS A 187 57.79 21.74 -5.84
N TRP A 188 56.59 21.66 -6.34
CA TRP A 188 56.21 20.85 -7.52
C TRP A 188 54.84 21.31 -8.00
#